data_7c6a349695293ecbf0e9481430be8e93
#
_entry.id   7c6a349695293ecbf0e9481430be8e93
#
_cell.length_a   1.000
_cell.length_b   1.000
_cell.length_c   1.000
_cell.angle_alpha   90.00
_cell.angle_beta   90.00
_cell.angle_gamma   90.00
#
_symmetry.space_group_name_H-M   'P 1'
#
loop_
_entity.id
_entity.type
_entity.pdbx_description
1 polymer ?
#
loop_
_entity_poly.entity_id
_entity_poly.type
_entity_poly.pdbx_seq_one_letter_code
_entity_poly.pdbx_strand_id
1 'polypeptide(L)'
;CALPISICDTATASVVVTTIDAVNDTPTPVNGTPGGSTPSVLANDTLNGSPLNPADVTLTPASVPAGLTLNPDGTVTVAPNTPAGTYPVVYQICQVANPSVCDTATSSVVVTTIDAVNDTPATIPSATGGTTPSVLANDTLNGLPVVSTDVTLTPVSVPAGLTLNPDGTITVAPGTPNGTYPVVYQICQVANPAVCDTATATVVISAIDAVNDNPPTISSGGNTPSVLVNDTLNGLPVVPSDITLTPVSVPVGLTLNPDGTITVAPNVPSGSYPVIYTICEIAVPTNCDTATANVVVTTIDAVNDTPSVVNGTTGATVPTVFTNDTLNGVAFVATDVTLTSLPLPSGLTLNADGTITVAPATAAGTYPVTYTICQVANPSVCDTAVTTIVVATIDAINDAPTPINGTPGGST
;
A
#
# COMPACT_ATOMS: atom_id res chain seq x y z
N CYS A 1 85.23 99.08 24.51
CA CYS A 1 84.18 98.15 24.84
C CYS A 1 83.78 97.38 23.62
N ALA A 2 84.06 96.06 23.58
CA ALA A 2 83.57 95.10 22.54
C ALA A 2 82.30 94.43 23.11
N LEU A 3 81.21 94.55 22.43
CA LEU A 3 80.02 93.84 22.74
C LEU A 3 80.17 92.33 22.31
N PRO A 4 79.72 91.41 23.14
CA PRO A 4 79.75 89.97 22.70
C PRO A 4 78.72 89.77 21.61
N ILE A 5 79.21 89.22 20.47
CA ILE A 5 78.33 88.79 19.42
C ILE A 5 77.70 87.46 19.94
N SER A 6 76.42 87.53 20.25
CA SER A 6 75.63 86.40 20.55
C SER A 6 75.39 85.66 19.23
N ILE A 7 76.07 84.60 19.01
CA ILE A 7 75.76 83.66 17.89
C ILE A 7 74.61 82.81 18.38
N CYS A 8 73.43 83.07 17.89
CA CYS A 8 72.28 82.19 18.08
C CYS A 8 72.21 81.20 16.92
N ASP A 9 72.38 79.90 17.22
CA ASP A 9 72.10 78.83 16.31
C ASP A 9 70.63 78.35 16.53
N THR A 10 69.92 78.13 15.46
CA THR A 10 68.55 77.64 15.48
C THR A 10 68.55 76.24 14.96
N ALA A 11 68.29 75.24 15.78
CA ALA A 11 68.00 73.88 15.38
C ALA A 11 66.45 73.70 15.26
N THR A 12 66.00 73.17 14.13
CA THR A 12 64.63 72.76 13.91
C THR A 12 64.52 71.28 14.23
N ALA A 13 63.70 70.92 15.21
CA ALA A 13 63.27 69.53 15.44
C ALA A 13 61.99 69.25 14.64
N SER A 14 61.99 68.30 13.72
CA SER A 14 60.80 67.83 13.06
C SER A 14 60.17 66.72 13.91
N VAL A 15 58.99 66.92 14.41
CA VAL A 15 58.19 65.88 15.06
C VAL A 15 57.27 65.27 14.00
N VAL A 16 57.47 63.99 13.65
CA VAL A 16 56.56 63.24 12.81
C VAL A 16 55.51 62.59 13.72
N VAL A 17 54.26 63.00 13.58
CA VAL A 17 53.14 62.35 14.25
C VAL A 17 52.57 61.31 13.27
N THR A 18 52.58 60.04 13.65
CA THR A 18 52.00 58.96 12.89
C THR A 18 50.79 58.46 13.65
N THR A 19 49.73 58.11 12.90
CA THR A 19 48.48 57.58 13.45
C THR A 19 48.21 56.22 12.80
N ILE A 20 47.69 55.29 13.58
CA ILE A 20 47.10 54.05 13.10
C ILE A 20 45.68 53.98 13.66
N ASP A 21 44.74 53.57 12.87
CA ASP A 21 43.31 53.50 13.23
C ASP A 21 42.75 52.16 12.78
N ALA A 22 42.50 51.28 13.74
CA ALA A 22 41.83 50.02 13.56
C ALA A 22 40.33 50.21 13.73
N VAL A 23 39.57 49.91 12.72
CA VAL A 23 38.11 50.14 12.66
C VAL A 23 37.36 48.83 12.80
N ASN A 24 36.34 48.81 13.67
CA ASN A 24 35.53 47.62 13.87
C ASN A 24 34.88 47.12 12.57
N ASP A 25 34.83 45.79 12.41
CA ASP A 25 34.28 45.10 11.25
C ASP A 25 32.95 44.42 11.54
N THR A 26 32.10 44.42 10.53
CA THR A 26 30.86 43.65 10.51
C THR A 26 30.79 42.86 9.19
N PRO A 27 31.55 41.77 9.06
CA PRO A 27 31.56 40.98 7.85
C PRO A 27 30.19 40.32 7.59
N THR A 28 29.93 39.91 6.34
CA THR A 28 28.76 39.11 6.01
C THR A 28 28.76 37.80 6.80
N PRO A 29 27.59 37.29 7.25
CA PRO A 29 27.51 36.07 7.99
C PRO A 29 28.13 34.87 7.24
N VAL A 30 28.81 33.99 7.96
CA VAL A 30 29.46 32.79 7.46
C VAL A 30 28.61 31.57 7.82
N ASN A 31 28.49 30.61 6.88
CA ASN A 31 27.84 29.31 7.18
C ASN A 31 28.73 28.47 8.09
N GLY A 32 28.24 28.13 9.27
CA GLY A 32 28.99 27.35 10.26
C GLY A 32 29.13 25.88 9.92
N THR A 33 28.23 25.30 9.10
CA THR A 33 28.24 23.86 8.79
C THR A 33 29.46 23.46 7.94
N PRO A 34 29.69 24.06 6.74
CA PRO A 34 30.93 23.82 6.00
C PRO A 34 32.10 24.67 6.52
N GLY A 35 31.81 25.71 7.31
CA GLY A 35 32.80 26.74 7.64
C GLY A 35 33.02 27.71 6.47
N GLY A 36 34.01 28.57 6.61
CA GLY A 36 34.36 29.57 5.58
C GLY A 36 35.31 30.63 6.08
N SER A 37 35.48 31.71 5.32
CA SER A 37 36.34 32.82 5.69
C SER A 37 35.66 34.16 5.45
N THR A 38 35.92 35.15 6.33
CA THR A 38 35.50 36.53 6.16
C THR A 38 36.44 37.28 5.19
N PRO A 39 36.00 38.43 4.68
CA PRO A 39 37.00 39.41 4.17
C PRO A 39 38.05 39.79 5.23
N SER A 40 39.15 40.40 4.78
CA SER A 40 40.20 40.84 5.70
C SER A 40 39.72 41.94 6.63
N VAL A 41 40.00 41.83 7.93
CA VAL A 41 39.75 42.85 8.96
C VAL A 41 40.54 44.15 8.74
N LEU A 42 41.59 44.10 7.89
CA LEU A 42 42.44 45.26 7.57
C LEU A 42 41.85 46.16 6.48
N ALA A 43 40.70 45.78 5.88
CA ALA A 43 40.19 46.41 4.66
C ALA A 43 39.68 47.84 4.89
N ASN A 44 39.23 48.18 6.11
CA ASN A 44 38.70 49.47 6.52
C ASN A 44 39.65 50.25 7.47
N ASP A 45 40.82 49.64 7.81
CA ASP A 45 41.81 50.24 8.68
C ASP A 45 42.68 51.28 7.93
N THR A 46 43.24 52.25 8.66
CA THR A 46 44.04 53.30 8.07
C THR A 46 45.38 53.52 8.78
N LEU A 47 46.36 53.91 8.00
CA LEU A 47 47.65 54.40 8.46
C LEU A 47 47.86 55.84 7.97
N ASN A 48 48.05 56.78 8.90
CA ASN A 48 48.17 58.22 8.61
C ASN A 48 46.97 58.77 7.77
N GLY A 49 45.76 58.23 8.01
CA GLY A 49 44.52 58.60 7.29
C GLY A 49 44.42 58.10 5.86
N SER A 50 45.35 57.23 5.41
CA SER A 50 45.28 56.54 4.11
C SER A 50 44.97 55.07 4.29
N PRO A 51 44.32 54.41 3.29
CA PRO A 51 44.09 52.97 3.36
C PRO A 51 45.37 52.20 3.70
N LEU A 52 45.22 51.23 4.62
CA LEU A 52 46.34 50.49 5.18
C LEU A 52 46.96 49.53 4.13
N ASN A 53 48.31 49.52 4.02
CA ASN A 53 49.01 48.51 3.33
C ASN A 53 49.42 47.41 4.35
N PRO A 54 48.99 46.16 4.19
CA PRO A 54 49.30 45.08 5.14
C PRO A 54 50.80 44.89 5.46
N ALA A 55 51.69 45.26 4.52
CA ALA A 55 53.13 45.22 4.75
C ALA A 55 53.65 46.25 5.75
N ASP A 56 52.93 47.30 6.00
CA ASP A 56 53.35 48.41 6.88
C ASP A 56 52.91 48.18 8.33
N VAL A 57 52.17 47.13 8.62
CA VAL A 57 51.68 46.80 9.96
C VAL A 57 51.96 45.37 10.37
N THR A 58 52.03 45.14 11.67
CA THR A 58 51.99 43.83 12.28
C THR A 58 50.61 43.58 12.85
N LEU A 59 49.91 42.52 12.32
CA LEU A 59 48.62 42.07 12.82
C LEU A 59 48.83 40.99 13.90
N THR A 60 48.23 41.18 15.07
CA THR A 60 48.27 40.23 16.17
C THR A 60 46.86 39.96 16.73
N PRO A 61 46.50 38.67 16.99
CA PRO A 61 45.28 38.36 17.66
C PRO A 61 45.36 38.76 19.13
N ALA A 62 44.38 39.58 19.63
CA ALA A 62 44.22 39.88 21.03
C ALA A 62 43.27 38.93 21.72
N SER A 63 42.17 38.56 21.05
CA SER A 63 41.24 37.52 21.51
C SER A 63 40.52 36.91 20.34
N VAL A 64 40.59 35.58 20.19
CA VAL A 64 39.88 34.82 19.14
C VAL A 64 39.08 33.71 19.79
N PRO A 65 37.74 33.71 19.63
CA PRO A 65 36.89 32.68 20.14
C PRO A 65 37.20 31.29 19.55
N ALA A 66 36.87 30.23 20.30
CA ALA A 66 37.01 28.84 19.81
C ALA A 66 36.20 28.63 18.52
N GLY A 67 36.73 27.87 17.58
CA GLY A 67 36.14 27.63 16.27
C GLY A 67 36.50 28.66 15.20
N LEU A 68 37.18 29.79 15.58
CA LEU A 68 37.63 30.80 14.66
C LEU A 68 39.16 30.92 14.67
N THR A 69 39.77 31.39 13.57
CA THR A 69 41.19 31.65 13.44
C THR A 69 41.39 32.95 12.67
N LEU A 70 42.11 33.92 13.26
CA LEU A 70 42.58 35.09 12.55
C LEU A 70 43.83 34.78 11.79
N ASN A 71 43.80 34.88 10.46
CA ASN A 71 44.91 34.58 9.57
C ASN A 71 45.86 35.79 9.41
N PRO A 72 47.13 35.58 9.02
CA PRO A 72 48.11 36.64 8.78
C PRO A 72 47.70 37.64 7.69
N ASP A 73 46.80 37.25 6.76
CA ASP A 73 46.25 38.11 5.70
C ASP A 73 45.07 38.99 6.17
N GLY A 74 44.72 38.85 7.43
CA GLY A 74 43.58 39.56 8.07
C GLY A 74 42.22 38.84 7.89
N THR A 75 42.14 37.78 7.13
CA THR A 75 40.88 37.00 7.04
C THR A 75 40.64 36.24 8.34
N VAL A 76 39.34 36.01 8.69
CA VAL A 76 38.99 35.15 9.81
C VAL A 76 38.38 33.88 9.25
N THR A 77 39.00 32.75 9.49
CA THR A 77 38.49 31.41 9.14
C THR A 77 37.54 30.94 10.25
N VAL A 78 36.34 30.49 9.85
CA VAL A 78 35.36 29.79 10.67
C VAL A 78 35.52 28.30 10.39
N ALA A 79 35.80 27.51 11.42
CA ALA A 79 35.93 26.06 11.29
C ALA A 79 34.57 25.38 10.98
N PRO A 80 34.57 24.24 10.26
CA PRO A 80 33.35 23.45 10.09
C PRO A 80 32.69 23.08 11.42
N ASN A 81 31.34 23.04 11.41
CA ASN A 81 30.51 22.76 12.58
C ASN A 81 30.65 23.79 13.73
N THR A 82 31.05 25.03 13.41
CA THR A 82 30.98 26.13 14.38
C THR A 82 29.50 26.48 14.63
N PRO A 83 29.03 26.46 15.88
CA PRO A 83 27.63 26.77 16.18
C PRO A 83 27.21 28.16 15.71
N ALA A 84 25.93 28.36 15.47
CA ALA A 84 25.39 29.69 15.18
C ALA A 84 25.60 30.64 16.37
N GLY A 85 25.98 31.88 16.08
CA GLY A 85 26.25 32.88 17.10
C GLY A 85 27.03 34.08 16.58
N THR A 86 27.28 35.07 17.46
CA THR A 86 28.16 36.19 17.16
C THR A 86 29.46 36.02 17.92
N TYR A 87 30.56 36.03 17.19
CA TYR A 87 31.91 35.76 17.68
C TYR A 87 32.77 37.02 17.56
N PRO A 88 33.04 37.77 18.66
CA PRO A 88 33.92 38.94 18.63
C PRO A 88 35.38 38.50 18.52
N VAL A 89 36.01 38.75 17.39
CA VAL A 89 37.47 38.58 17.16
C VAL A 89 38.14 39.92 17.42
N VAL A 90 38.93 40.00 18.49
CA VAL A 90 39.65 41.21 18.83
C VAL A 90 41.07 41.08 18.28
N TYR A 91 41.47 42.08 17.51
CA TYR A 91 42.78 42.14 16.91
C TYR A 91 43.50 43.47 17.20
N GLN A 92 44.82 43.45 17.12
CA GLN A 92 45.65 44.63 17.25
C GLN A 92 46.54 44.78 16.02
N ILE A 93 46.63 46.00 15.51
CA ILE A 93 47.60 46.37 14.47
C ILE A 93 48.63 47.34 15.05
N CYS A 94 49.91 47.13 14.75
CA CYS A 94 51.02 48.02 15.14
C CYS A 94 51.82 48.39 13.91
N GLN A 95 52.34 49.65 13.86
CA GLN A 95 53.20 50.08 12.76
C GLN A 95 54.52 49.28 12.75
N VAL A 96 54.96 48.79 11.61
CA VAL A 96 56.26 48.13 11.46
C VAL A 96 57.38 49.14 11.71
N ALA A 97 57.22 50.42 11.23
CA ALA A 97 58.25 51.47 11.42
C ALA A 97 58.32 51.99 12.85
N ASN A 98 57.24 51.86 13.64
CA ASN A 98 57.21 52.26 15.05
C ASN A 98 56.28 51.30 15.85
N PRO A 99 56.82 50.16 16.33
CA PRO A 99 56.03 49.14 17.01
C PRO A 99 55.34 49.52 18.32
N SER A 100 55.57 50.73 18.83
CA SER A 100 54.88 51.29 20.00
C SER A 100 53.55 51.99 19.63
N VAL A 101 53.32 52.25 18.34
CA VAL A 101 52.09 52.89 17.83
C VAL A 101 51.17 51.76 17.36
N CYS A 102 50.20 51.46 18.17
CA CYS A 102 49.23 50.37 17.96
C CYS A 102 47.82 50.88 18.16
N ASP A 103 46.86 50.17 17.51
CA ASP A 103 45.44 50.29 17.78
C ASP A 103 44.74 48.95 17.74
N THR A 104 43.52 48.89 18.32
CA THR A 104 42.80 47.64 18.52
C THR A 104 41.36 47.76 18.06
N ALA A 105 40.90 46.79 17.28
CA ALA A 105 39.48 46.74 16.87
C ALA A 105 38.89 45.35 17.05
N THR A 106 37.60 45.27 16.81
CA THR A 106 36.81 44.04 16.93
C THR A 106 36.09 43.77 15.64
N SER A 107 36.30 42.55 15.09
CA SER A 107 35.48 42.05 14.01
C SER A 107 34.38 41.14 14.59
N SER A 108 33.11 41.57 14.41
CA SER A 108 31.94 40.83 14.86
C SER A 108 31.53 39.81 13.82
N VAL A 109 32.11 38.58 13.88
CA VAL A 109 31.82 37.48 12.96
C VAL A 109 30.48 36.83 13.37
N VAL A 110 29.49 36.92 12.50
CA VAL A 110 28.20 36.21 12.67
C VAL A 110 28.29 34.86 11.95
N VAL A 111 28.09 33.80 12.70
CA VAL A 111 27.96 32.43 12.17
C VAL A 111 26.49 32.06 12.17
N THR A 112 26.00 31.59 11.02
CA THR A 112 24.63 31.10 10.86
C THR A 112 24.69 29.66 10.41
N THR A 113 23.69 28.86 10.80
CA THR A 113 23.57 27.46 10.37
C THR A 113 22.17 27.22 9.83
N ILE A 114 22.08 26.39 8.82
CA ILE A 114 20.84 25.81 8.35
C ILE A 114 21.07 24.31 8.24
N ASP A 115 20.08 23.54 8.69
CA ASP A 115 20.16 22.07 8.71
C ASP A 115 18.84 21.51 8.22
N ALA A 116 18.88 20.94 7.03
CA ALA A 116 17.77 20.21 6.42
C ALA A 116 17.92 18.74 6.77
N VAL A 117 16.91 18.20 7.43
CA VAL A 117 16.92 16.83 7.96
C VAL A 117 16.02 15.93 7.12
N ASN A 118 16.52 14.76 6.75
CA ASN A 118 15.74 13.80 5.95
C ASN A 118 14.41 13.43 6.63
N ASP A 119 13.36 13.29 5.81
CA ASP A 119 12.02 12.94 6.23
C ASP A 119 11.63 11.53 5.84
N THR A 120 10.82 10.91 6.70
CA THR A 120 10.16 9.64 6.43
C THR A 120 8.67 9.76 6.79
N PRO A 121 7.86 10.39 5.93
CA PRO A 121 6.44 10.54 6.18
C PRO A 121 5.72 9.17 6.17
N ALA A 122 4.52 9.13 6.76
CA ALA A 122 3.67 7.95 6.72
C ALA A 122 3.36 7.55 5.25
N THR A 123 3.17 6.26 5.03
CA THR A 123 2.81 5.71 3.71
C THR A 123 1.50 6.30 3.20
N ILE A 124 1.45 6.64 1.92
CA ILE A 124 0.29 7.22 1.23
C ILE A 124 -0.38 6.15 0.35
N PRO A 125 -1.72 5.99 0.40
CA PRO A 125 -2.45 5.10 -0.50
C PRO A 125 -2.35 5.56 -1.97
N SER A 126 -2.07 4.63 -2.88
CA SER A 126 -2.00 4.92 -4.33
C SER A 126 -3.36 5.36 -4.90
N ALA A 127 -4.44 4.68 -4.53
CA ALA A 127 -5.76 4.89 -5.12
C ALA A 127 -6.30 6.31 -4.87
N THR A 128 -6.15 6.82 -3.66
CA THR A 128 -6.66 8.15 -3.27
C THR A 128 -5.63 9.25 -3.35
N GLY A 129 -4.34 8.90 -3.37
CA GLY A 129 -3.28 9.85 -3.13
C GLY A 129 -3.36 10.45 -1.72
N GLY A 130 -2.73 11.59 -1.52
CA GLY A 130 -2.74 12.26 -0.23
C GLY A 130 -1.67 13.34 -0.13
N THR A 131 -1.49 13.87 1.09
CA THR A 131 -0.51 14.92 1.37
C THR A 131 0.26 14.56 2.64
N THR A 132 1.58 14.70 2.59
CA THR A 132 2.47 14.47 3.74
C THR A 132 2.41 15.65 4.72
N PRO A 133 2.89 15.49 5.96
CA PRO A 133 3.32 16.62 6.76
C PRO A 133 4.39 17.46 6.03
N SER A 134 4.63 18.68 6.50
CA SER A 134 5.68 19.53 5.94
C SER A 134 7.07 18.96 6.19
N VAL A 135 7.92 18.94 5.18
CA VAL A 135 9.33 18.53 5.25
C VAL A 135 10.17 19.51 6.09
N LEU A 136 9.64 20.72 6.37
CA LEU A 136 10.30 21.73 7.21
C LEU A 136 10.15 21.48 8.71
N ALA A 137 9.37 20.47 9.11
CA ALA A 137 8.98 20.27 10.50
C ALA A 137 10.13 19.86 11.44
N ASN A 138 11.14 19.18 10.90
CA ASN A 138 12.34 18.71 11.60
C ASN A 138 13.61 19.51 11.23
N ASP A 139 13.49 20.47 10.30
CA ASP A 139 14.59 21.33 9.88
C ASP A 139 14.89 22.43 10.89
N THR A 140 16.12 22.91 10.93
CA THR A 140 16.52 23.99 11.84
C THR A 140 17.26 25.13 11.16
N LEU A 141 17.00 26.35 11.66
CA LEU A 141 17.72 27.57 11.36
C LEU A 141 18.36 28.08 12.65
N ASN A 142 19.71 28.16 12.67
CA ASN A 142 20.48 28.57 13.86
C ASN A 142 20.15 27.72 15.11
N GLY A 143 19.84 26.43 14.93
CA GLY A 143 19.50 25.50 15.98
C GLY A 143 18.06 25.65 16.52
N LEU A 144 17.23 26.49 15.91
CA LEU A 144 15.81 26.64 16.22
C LEU A 144 14.96 26.06 15.07
N PRO A 145 13.73 25.57 15.34
CA PRO A 145 12.84 25.11 14.28
C PRO A 145 12.67 26.16 13.17
N VAL A 146 12.67 25.71 11.92
CA VAL A 146 12.48 26.59 10.76
C VAL A 146 11.10 27.25 10.80
N VAL A 147 11.08 28.57 10.59
CA VAL A 147 9.87 29.30 10.23
C VAL A 147 9.89 29.51 8.72
N SER A 148 8.80 29.14 8.04
CA SER A 148 8.73 29.14 6.56
C SER A 148 9.01 30.48 5.90
N THR A 149 8.85 31.63 6.63
CA THR A 149 9.18 32.95 6.16
C THR A 149 10.68 33.27 6.18
N ASP A 150 11.46 32.50 6.93
CA ASP A 150 12.89 32.74 7.14
C ASP A 150 13.77 31.94 6.19
N VAL A 151 13.15 31.00 5.45
CA VAL A 151 13.82 30.15 4.47
C VAL A 151 13.13 30.19 3.11
N THR A 152 13.89 29.96 2.06
CA THR A 152 13.39 29.69 0.71
C THR A 152 13.46 28.18 0.49
N LEU A 153 12.31 27.52 0.26
CA LEU A 153 12.22 26.10 -0.10
C LEU A 153 12.22 25.95 -1.62
N THR A 154 13.13 25.16 -2.15
CA THR A 154 13.23 24.85 -3.58
C THR A 154 13.28 23.35 -3.85
N PRO A 155 12.50 22.84 -4.83
CA PRO A 155 12.63 21.46 -5.25
C PRO A 155 13.94 21.26 -6.03
N VAL A 156 14.72 20.22 -5.66
CA VAL A 156 15.92 19.79 -6.38
C VAL A 156 15.57 18.63 -7.32
N SER A 157 14.81 17.66 -6.82
CA SER A 157 14.33 16.53 -7.62
C SER A 157 12.99 16.06 -7.05
N VAL A 158 11.95 16.07 -7.89
CA VAL A 158 10.61 15.59 -7.53
C VAL A 158 10.18 14.55 -8.57
N PRO A 159 9.96 13.29 -8.16
CA PRO A 159 9.49 12.25 -9.04
C PRO A 159 8.09 12.55 -9.63
N ALA A 160 7.80 11.98 -10.81
CA ALA A 160 6.48 12.10 -11.44
C ALA A 160 5.36 11.57 -10.50
N GLY A 161 4.21 12.24 -10.50
CA GLY A 161 3.09 11.92 -9.61
C GLY A 161 3.15 12.59 -8.23
N LEU A 162 4.29 13.22 -7.88
CA LEU A 162 4.47 13.97 -6.64
C LEU A 162 4.64 15.46 -6.92
N THR A 163 4.28 16.30 -5.95
CA THR A 163 4.48 17.77 -6.00
C THR A 163 4.92 18.25 -4.63
N LEU A 164 6.08 18.90 -4.55
CA LEU A 164 6.50 19.63 -3.36
C LEU A 164 5.80 21.00 -3.36
N ASN A 165 5.00 21.26 -2.35
CA ASN A 165 4.25 22.50 -2.20
C ASN A 165 5.08 23.59 -1.48
N PRO A 166 4.75 24.89 -1.65
CA PRO A 166 5.47 25.98 -1.00
C PRO A 166 5.43 25.96 0.54
N ASP A 167 4.44 25.28 1.14
CA ASP A 167 4.31 25.09 2.59
C ASP A 167 5.14 23.92 3.13
N GLY A 168 5.90 23.25 2.25
CA GLY A 168 6.73 22.09 2.57
C GLY A 168 5.99 20.76 2.53
N THR A 169 4.69 20.72 2.33
CA THR A 169 3.95 19.46 2.16
C THR A 169 4.26 18.85 0.79
N ILE A 170 4.17 17.52 0.70
CA ILE A 170 4.29 16.81 -0.59
C ILE A 170 2.93 16.22 -0.92
N THR A 171 2.35 16.61 -2.05
CA THR A 171 1.12 16.04 -2.59
C THR A 171 1.45 14.86 -3.49
N VAL A 172 0.81 13.70 -3.24
CA VAL A 172 0.83 12.51 -4.09
C VAL A 172 -0.47 12.48 -4.89
N ALA A 173 -0.37 12.43 -6.21
CA ALA A 173 -1.54 12.35 -7.08
C ALA A 173 -2.20 10.96 -6.99
N PRO A 174 -3.54 10.86 -7.04
CA PRO A 174 -4.24 9.58 -7.14
C PRO A 174 -3.74 8.75 -8.33
N GLY A 175 -3.62 7.43 -8.14
CA GLY A 175 -3.13 6.51 -9.16
C GLY A 175 -1.60 6.52 -9.35
N THR A 176 -0.83 7.24 -8.51
CA THR A 176 0.62 7.11 -8.53
C THR A 176 1.00 5.67 -8.14
N PRO A 177 1.82 4.97 -8.96
CA PRO A 177 2.17 3.57 -8.68
C PRO A 177 2.76 3.37 -7.28
N ASN A 178 2.60 2.16 -6.73
CA ASN A 178 3.28 1.82 -5.48
C ASN A 178 4.80 1.85 -5.63
N GLY A 179 5.49 2.24 -4.56
CA GLY A 179 6.95 2.34 -4.58
C GLY A 179 7.49 3.35 -3.59
N THR A 180 8.80 3.55 -3.64
CA THR A 180 9.52 4.53 -2.81
C THR A 180 10.00 5.66 -3.69
N TYR A 181 9.64 6.88 -3.33
CA TYR A 181 9.86 8.11 -4.11
C TYR A 181 10.69 9.10 -3.31
N PRO A 182 12.01 9.23 -3.60
CA PRO A 182 12.84 10.25 -2.97
C PRO A 182 12.53 11.62 -3.56
N VAL A 183 12.01 12.53 -2.75
CA VAL A 183 11.84 13.96 -3.07
C VAL A 183 13.01 14.71 -2.45
N VAL A 184 13.89 15.26 -3.28
CA VAL A 184 15.05 16.03 -2.83
C VAL A 184 14.68 17.50 -2.85
N TYR A 185 14.88 18.18 -1.72
CA TYR A 185 14.62 19.60 -1.56
C TYR A 185 15.82 20.32 -0.97
N GLN A 186 15.88 21.62 -1.18
CA GLN A 186 16.87 22.51 -0.60
C GLN A 186 16.18 23.65 0.13
N ILE A 187 16.68 23.99 1.30
CA ILE A 187 16.31 25.20 2.04
C ILE A 187 17.50 26.15 2.09
N CYS A 188 17.25 27.44 1.85
CA CYS A 188 18.25 28.50 1.95
C CYS A 188 17.72 29.61 2.88
N GLN A 189 18.61 30.25 3.62
CA GLN A 189 18.22 31.40 4.46
C GLN A 189 17.79 32.59 3.61
N VAL A 190 16.65 33.18 3.92
CA VAL A 190 16.21 34.43 3.26
C VAL A 190 17.18 35.57 3.53
N ALA A 191 17.70 35.70 4.77
CA ALA A 191 18.67 36.73 5.15
C ALA A 191 20.05 36.53 4.52
N ASN A 192 20.43 35.31 4.17
CA ASN A 192 21.70 35.00 3.50
C ASN A 192 21.50 33.82 2.50
N PRO A 193 21.07 34.11 1.27
CA PRO A 193 20.75 33.08 0.26
C PRO A 193 21.92 32.18 -0.17
N ALA A 194 23.15 32.47 0.26
CA ALA A 194 24.29 31.61 0.04
C ALA A 194 24.39 30.47 1.08
N VAL A 195 23.65 30.56 2.18
CA VAL A 195 23.62 29.55 3.25
C VAL A 195 22.44 28.64 3.01
N CYS A 196 22.71 27.46 2.44
CA CYS A 196 21.73 26.47 2.06
C CYS A 196 22.10 25.09 2.60
N ASP A 197 21.09 24.23 2.73
CA ASP A 197 21.26 22.81 2.97
C ASP A 197 20.21 22.01 2.21
N THR A 198 20.46 20.69 2.02
CA THR A 198 19.67 19.82 1.16
C THR A 198 19.32 18.54 1.90
N ALA A 199 18.05 18.15 1.85
CA ALA A 199 17.58 16.90 2.42
C ALA A 199 16.67 16.12 1.46
N THR A 200 16.32 14.90 1.86
CA THR A 200 15.46 14.00 1.10
C THR A 200 14.27 13.56 1.95
N ALA A 201 13.08 13.80 1.44
CA ALA A 201 11.87 13.17 1.96
C ALA A 201 11.60 11.87 1.20
N THR A 202 11.62 10.75 1.91
CA THR A 202 11.37 9.43 1.34
C THR A 202 9.89 9.08 1.46
N VAL A 203 9.12 9.37 0.40
CA VAL A 203 7.68 9.09 0.34
C VAL A 203 7.46 7.64 -0.11
N VAL A 204 6.74 6.87 0.69
CA VAL A 204 6.33 5.49 0.36
C VAL A 204 4.87 5.49 -0.07
N ILE A 205 4.59 4.89 -1.21
CA ILE A 205 3.23 4.72 -1.75
C ILE A 205 2.90 3.24 -1.76
N SER A 206 1.73 2.88 -1.23
CA SER A 206 1.22 1.51 -1.19
C SER A 206 -0.05 1.40 -2.00
N ALA A 207 -0.21 0.27 -2.72
CA ALA A 207 -1.40 -0.03 -3.51
C ALA A 207 -1.98 -1.37 -3.07
N ILE A 208 -3.29 -1.41 -2.84
CA ILE A 208 -4.06 -2.62 -2.66
C ILE A 208 -5.05 -2.72 -3.83
N ASP A 209 -5.25 -3.92 -4.35
CA ASP A 209 -6.09 -4.18 -5.52
C ASP A 209 -6.92 -5.44 -5.22
N ALA A 210 -8.21 -5.26 -5.05
CA ALA A 210 -9.19 -6.31 -4.92
C ALA A 210 -9.81 -6.59 -6.28
N VAL A 211 -9.67 -7.81 -6.78
CA VAL A 211 -10.08 -8.20 -8.12
C VAL A 211 -11.36 -9.05 -8.05
N ASN A 212 -12.35 -8.71 -8.87
CA ASN A 212 -13.61 -9.47 -8.90
C ASN A 212 -13.39 -10.96 -9.17
N ASP A 213 -14.16 -11.79 -8.45
CA ASP A 213 -14.10 -13.25 -8.51
C ASP A 213 -15.27 -13.85 -9.25
N ASN A 214 -14.97 -14.93 -9.97
CA ASN A 214 -15.97 -15.83 -10.53
C ASN A 214 -15.61 -17.27 -10.10
N PRO A 215 -15.91 -17.66 -8.86
CA PRO A 215 -15.62 -19.00 -8.41
C PRO A 215 -16.38 -20.05 -9.25
N PRO A 216 -15.91 -21.30 -9.31
CA PRO A 216 -16.67 -22.38 -9.90
C PRO A 216 -18.07 -22.48 -9.31
N THR A 217 -19.04 -22.96 -10.11
CA THR A 217 -20.41 -23.23 -9.63
C THR A 217 -20.37 -24.21 -8.45
N ILE A 218 -21.18 -23.95 -7.45
CA ILE A 218 -21.17 -24.69 -6.18
C ILE A 218 -22.58 -25.23 -5.86
N SER A 219 -22.62 -26.38 -5.18
CA SER A 219 -23.85 -26.89 -4.59
C SER A 219 -24.24 -26.13 -3.31
N SER A 220 -25.54 -26.10 -3.01
CA SER A 220 -26.01 -25.75 -1.68
C SER A 220 -25.31 -26.58 -0.59
N GLY A 221 -24.82 -25.92 0.46
CA GLY A 221 -24.05 -26.53 1.53
C GLY A 221 -22.54 -26.63 1.29
N GLY A 222 -22.00 -26.09 0.18
CA GLY A 222 -20.58 -26.11 -0.14
C GLY A 222 -19.82 -24.83 0.20
N ASN A 223 -18.50 -24.81 -0.06
CA ASN A 223 -17.62 -23.66 0.10
C ASN A 223 -16.93 -23.34 -1.22
N THR A 224 -16.77 -22.02 -1.51
CA THR A 224 -15.96 -21.56 -2.64
C THR A 224 -14.46 -21.64 -2.32
N PRO A 225 -13.57 -21.56 -3.32
CA PRO A 225 -12.19 -21.12 -3.09
C PRO A 225 -12.17 -19.73 -2.43
N SER A 226 -11.01 -19.35 -1.87
CA SER A 226 -10.84 -18.01 -1.29
C SER A 226 -10.91 -16.93 -2.37
N VAL A 227 -11.62 -15.83 -2.09
CA VAL A 227 -11.69 -14.63 -2.94
C VAL A 227 -10.38 -13.84 -2.93
N LEU A 228 -9.45 -14.14 -2.04
CA LEU A 228 -8.18 -13.44 -1.90
C LEU A 228 -7.09 -13.92 -2.88
N VAL A 229 -7.36 -14.95 -3.69
CA VAL A 229 -6.33 -15.62 -4.51
C VAL A 229 -5.79 -14.73 -5.63
N ASN A 230 -6.64 -13.86 -6.19
CA ASN A 230 -6.32 -12.94 -7.29
C ASN A 230 -6.09 -11.49 -6.81
N ASP A 231 -6.26 -11.24 -5.52
CA ASP A 231 -6.03 -9.92 -4.92
C ASP A 231 -4.54 -9.66 -4.68
N THR A 232 -4.13 -8.40 -4.74
CA THR A 232 -2.73 -8.02 -4.56
C THR A 232 -2.53 -6.86 -3.59
N LEU A 233 -1.39 -6.90 -2.87
CA LEU A 233 -0.83 -5.80 -2.11
C LEU A 233 0.53 -5.46 -2.70
N ASN A 234 0.70 -4.24 -3.18
CA ASN A 234 1.92 -3.77 -3.85
C ASN A 234 2.34 -4.66 -5.05
N GLY A 235 1.35 -5.22 -5.76
CA GLY A 235 1.56 -6.10 -6.92
C GLY A 235 1.99 -7.53 -6.57
N LEU A 236 2.00 -7.90 -5.29
CA LEU A 236 2.24 -9.26 -4.81
C LEU A 236 0.93 -9.87 -4.28
N PRO A 237 0.76 -11.20 -4.35
CA PRO A 237 -0.42 -11.85 -3.78
C PRO A 237 -0.63 -11.44 -2.32
N VAL A 238 -1.89 -11.19 -1.97
CA VAL A 238 -2.28 -10.81 -0.60
C VAL A 238 -1.93 -11.93 0.39
N VAL A 239 -1.32 -11.55 1.51
CA VAL A 239 -1.14 -12.41 2.67
C VAL A 239 -2.21 -12.03 3.70
N PRO A 240 -3.06 -12.98 4.17
CA PRO A 240 -4.17 -12.65 5.09
C PRO A 240 -3.76 -11.95 6.39
N SER A 241 -2.50 -12.08 6.83
CA SER A 241 -1.97 -11.37 8.00
C SER A 241 -1.73 -9.88 7.77
N ASP A 242 -1.68 -9.43 6.51
CA ASP A 242 -1.30 -8.07 6.14
C ASP A 242 -2.52 -7.20 5.80
N ILE A 243 -3.71 -7.83 5.73
CA ILE A 243 -4.96 -7.18 5.37
C ILE A 243 -6.07 -7.46 6.38
N THR A 244 -7.09 -6.60 6.37
CA THR A 244 -8.40 -6.88 6.97
C THR A 244 -9.39 -7.16 5.85
N LEU A 245 -10.10 -8.29 5.93
CA LEU A 245 -11.20 -8.65 5.03
C LEU A 245 -12.53 -8.30 5.70
N THR A 246 -13.34 -7.47 5.05
CA THR A 246 -14.62 -7.00 5.59
C THR A 246 -15.76 -7.25 4.59
N PRO A 247 -16.86 -7.92 4.99
CA PRO A 247 -18.03 -8.04 4.15
C PRO A 247 -18.75 -6.67 4.02
N VAL A 248 -19.07 -6.27 2.79
CA VAL A 248 -19.87 -5.07 2.49
C VAL A 248 -21.34 -5.46 2.26
N SER A 249 -21.56 -6.51 1.45
CA SER A 249 -22.89 -7.06 1.18
C SER A 249 -22.77 -8.56 0.95
N VAL A 250 -23.44 -9.33 1.79
CA VAL A 250 -23.52 -10.79 1.68
C VAL A 250 -24.97 -11.21 1.59
N PRO A 251 -25.41 -11.87 0.49
CA PRO A 251 -26.76 -12.36 0.34
C PRO A 251 -27.15 -13.36 1.44
N VAL A 252 -28.44 -13.41 1.77
CA VAL A 252 -28.97 -14.35 2.77
C VAL A 252 -28.65 -15.79 2.35
N GLY A 253 -28.18 -16.59 3.29
CA GLY A 253 -27.76 -17.98 3.07
C GLY A 253 -26.28 -18.14 2.67
N LEU A 254 -25.55 -17.06 2.45
CA LEU A 254 -24.10 -17.08 2.23
C LEU A 254 -23.37 -16.47 3.44
N THR A 255 -22.11 -16.89 3.63
CA THR A 255 -21.22 -16.34 4.68
C THR A 255 -19.83 -16.20 4.12
N LEU A 256 -19.27 -14.97 4.13
CA LEU A 256 -17.87 -14.72 3.85
C LEU A 256 -17.04 -15.05 5.10
N ASN A 257 -16.15 -16.00 4.99
CA ASN A 257 -15.28 -16.45 6.07
C ASN A 257 -14.01 -15.59 6.16
N PRO A 258 -13.33 -15.54 7.33
CA PRO A 258 -12.08 -14.78 7.49
C PRO A 258 -10.92 -15.23 6.59
N ASP A 259 -10.94 -16.48 6.10
CA ASP A 259 -9.96 -17.01 5.15
C ASP A 259 -10.27 -16.68 3.68
N GLY A 260 -11.31 -15.89 3.45
CA GLY A 260 -11.79 -15.49 2.12
C GLY A 260 -12.68 -16.52 1.43
N THR A 261 -12.91 -17.71 1.98
CA THR A 261 -13.88 -18.65 1.43
C THR A 261 -15.31 -18.15 1.66
N ILE A 262 -16.24 -18.52 0.77
CA ILE A 262 -17.67 -18.23 0.95
C ILE A 262 -18.40 -19.54 1.17
N THR A 263 -19.03 -19.67 2.33
CA THR A 263 -19.90 -20.81 2.66
C THR A 263 -21.30 -20.55 2.14
N VAL A 264 -21.88 -21.49 1.41
CA VAL A 264 -23.29 -21.51 1.01
C VAL A 264 -24.02 -22.43 1.98
N ALA A 265 -25.06 -21.89 2.66
CA ALA A 265 -25.85 -22.69 3.57
C ALA A 265 -26.64 -23.81 2.84
N PRO A 266 -27.04 -24.89 3.51
CA PRO A 266 -27.96 -25.88 2.96
C PRO A 266 -29.29 -25.22 2.47
N ASN A 267 -29.86 -25.75 1.41
CA ASN A 267 -31.15 -25.32 0.83
C ASN A 267 -31.18 -23.89 0.26
N VAL A 268 -30.01 -23.28 -0.03
CA VAL A 268 -29.97 -22.05 -0.82
C VAL A 268 -30.41 -22.38 -2.24
N PRO A 269 -31.44 -21.68 -2.78
CA PRO A 269 -31.92 -21.92 -4.14
C PRO A 269 -30.80 -21.73 -5.18
N SER A 270 -30.97 -22.34 -6.34
CA SER A 270 -30.11 -22.08 -7.49
C SER A 270 -30.22 -20.61 -7.92
N GLY A 271 -29.08 -20.03 -8.28
CA GLY A 271 -29.04 -18.62 -8.66
C GLY A 271 -27.64 -18.01 -8.60
N SER A 272 -27.55 -16.72 -8.92
CA SER A 272 -26.34 -15.93 -8.84
C SER A 272 -26.42 -15.01 -7.62
N TYR A 273 -25.39 -15.05 -6.77
CA TYR A 273 -25.32 -14.37 -5.47
C TYR A 273 -24.06 -13.51 -5.41
N PRO A 274 -24.15 -12.22 -5.73
CA PRO A 274 -23.00 -11.33 -5.64
C PRO A 274 -22.66 -11.05 -4.17
N VAL A 275 -21.46 -11.44 -3.73
CA VAL A 275 -20.88 -11.12 -2.43
C VAL A 275 -19.91 -9.98 -2.62
N ILE A 276 -20.15 -8.83 -1.98
CA ILE A 276 -19.28 -7.66 -2.05
C ILE A 276 -18.41 -7.62 -0.79
N TYR A 277 -17.12 -7.51 -0.98
CA TYR A 277 -16.14 -7.44 0.11
C TYR A 277 -15.14 -6.32 -0.10
N THR A 278 -14.54 -5.85 0.98
CA THR A 278 -13.45 -4.88 0.98
C THR A 278 -12.24 -5.49 1.68
N ILE A 279 -11.08 -5.30 1.10
CA ILE A 279 -9.79 -5.57 1.75
C ILE A 279 -9.10 -4.23 2.04
N CYS A 280 -8.52 -4.10 3.25
CA CYS A 280 -7.74 -2.93 3.65
C CYS A 280 -6.38 -3.38 4.18
N GLU A 281 -5.33 -2.66 3.85
CA GLU A 281 -3.98 -2.90 4.38
C GLU A 281 -3.93 -2.60 5.90
N ILE A 282 -3.41 -3.52 6.72
CA ILE A 282 -3.33 -3.32 8.19
C ILE A 282 -2.37 -2.17 8.53
N ALA A 283 -1.23 -2.07 7.81
CA ALA A 283 -0.25 -1.02 8.04
C ALA A 283 -0.74 0.37 7.63
N VAL A 284 -1.70 0.44 6.69
CA VAL A 284 -2.30 1.68 6.18
C VAL A 284 -3.81 1.49 6.07
N PRO A 285 -4.58 1.63 7.17
CA PRO A 285 -6.01 1.28 7.22
C PRO A 285 -6.92 2.11 6.29
N THR A 286 -6.40 3.17 5.70
CA THR A 286 -7.08 3.97 4.67
C THR A 286 -6.83 3.47 3.25
N ASN A 287 -5.87 2.56 3.06
CA ASN A 287 -5.57 1.91 1.80
C ASN A 287 -6.48 0.70 1.65
N CYS A 288 -7.62 0.88 1.01
CA CYS A 288 -8.65 -0.13 0.83
C CYS A 288 -9.09 -0.22 -0.62
N ASP A 289 -9.54 -1.43 -1.01
CA ASP A 289 -10.20 -1.65 -2.28
C ASP A 289 -11.35 -2.64 -2.12
N THR A 290 -12.29 -2.64 -3.07
CA THR A 290 -13.56 -3.39 -2.97
C THR A 290 -13.79 -4.18 -4.25
N ALA A 291 -14.12 -5.47 -4.07
CA ALA A 291 -14.45 -6.37 -5.17
C ALA A 291 -15.75 -7.14 -4.93
N THR A 292 -16.19 -7.83 -5.98
CA THR A 292 -17.40 -8.66 -5.97
C THR A 292 -17.04 -10.07 -6.37
N ALA A 293 -17.39 -11.04 -5.52
CA ALA A 293 -17.38 -12.45 -5.86
C ALA A 293 -18.79 -12.89 -6.30
N ASN A 294 -18.91 -13.31 -7.55
CA ASN A 294 -20.20 -13.76 -8.11
C ASN A 294 -20.37 -15.27 -7.89
N VAL A 295 -20.96 -15.67 -6.78
CA VAL A 295 -21.22 -17.06 -6.42
C VAL A 295 -22.43 -17.60 -7.18
N VAL A 296 -22.22 -18.62 -8.00
CA VAL A 296 -23.32 -19.29 -8.72
C VAL A 296 -23.63 -20.60 -8.01
N VAL A 297 -24.84 -20.68 -7.43
CA VAL A 297 -25.34 -21.88 -6.77
C VAL A 297 -26.14 -22.69 -7.76
N THR A 298 -25.86 -24.00 -7.83
CA THR A 298 -26.62 -24.96 -8.63
C THR A 298 -27.20 -26.04 -7.73
N THR A 299 -28.38 -26.53 -8.07
CA THR A 299 -29.08 -27.58 -7.32
C THR A 299 -29.53 -28.69 -8.25
N ILE A 300 -29.56 -29.90 -7.73
CA ILE A 300 -30.24 -31.02 -8.35
C ILE A 300 -31.12 -31.64 -7.28
N ASP A 301 -32.32 -32.04 -7.64
CA ASP A 301 -33.33 -32.61 -6.72
C ASP A 301 -33.93 -33.86 -7.38
N ALA A 302 -33.59 -35.00 -6.83
CA ALA A 302 -34.16 -36.28 -7.18
C ALA A 302 -35.30 -36.60 -6.20
N VAL A 303 -36.47 -36.78 -6.72
CA VAL A 303 -37.69 -36.94 -5.92
C VAL A 303 -38.22 -38.38 -6.10
N ASN A 304 -38.52 -39.06 -4.99
CA ASN A 304 -39.06 -40.41 -5.05
C ASN A 304 -40.29 -40.52 -5.98
N ASP A 305 -40.27 -41.52 -6.84
CA ASP A 305 -41.37 -41.78 -7.76
C ASP A 305 -42.53 -42.54 -7.13
N THR A 306 -43.72 -42.32 -7.65
CA THR A 306 -44.87 -43.16 -7.31
C THR A 306 -44.70 -44.57 -7.85
N PRO A 307 -45.09 -45.60 -7.08
CA PRO A 307 -44.94 -46.98 -7.51
C PRO A 307 -45.67 -47.27 -8.84
N SER A 308 -44.97 -47.91 -9.77
CA SER A 308 -45.51 -48.40 -11.02
C SER A 308 -45.87 -49.91 -10.92
N VAL A 309 -47.03 -50.30 -11.42
CA VAL A 309 -47.44 -51.72 -11.45
C VAL A 309 -47.25 -52.29 -12.84
N VAL A 310 -46.53 -53.40 -12.95
CA VAL A 310 -46.18 -54.08 -14.21
C VAL A 310 -46.60 -55.53 -14.16
N ASN A 311 -47.12 -56.03 -15.28
CA ASN A 311 -47.36 -57.48 -15.44
C ASN A 311 -46.04 -58.25 -15.65
N GLY A 312 -45.64 -59.05 -14.67
CA GLY A 312 -44.40 -59.78 -14.68
C GLY A 312 -44.32 -60.85 -15.74
N THR A 313 -45.48 -61.38 -16.20
CA THR A 313 -45.52 -62.42 -17.24
C THR A 313 -45.04 -61.92 -18.61
N THR A 314 -45.46 -60.73 -18.98
CA THR A 314 -45.13 -60.06 -20.27
C THR A 314 -43.96 -59.10 -20.19
N GLY A 315 -43.65 -58.61 -18.99
CA GLY A 315 -42.76 -57.49 -18.80
C GLY A 315 -43.32 -56.23 -19.38
N ALA A 316 -42.65 -55.08 -19.12
CA ALA A 316 -42.93 -53.79 -19.72
C ALA A 316 -41.79 -52.80 -19.44
N THR A 317 -41.76 -51.65 -20.12
CA THR A 317 -40.97 -50.51 -19.77
C THR A 317 -41.85 -49.47 -19.05
N VAL A 318 -41.41 -49.05 -17.86
CA VAL A 318 -42.09 -48.01 -17.09
C VAL A 318 -41.57 -46.62 -17.46
N PRO A 319 -42.35 -45.54 -17.23
CA PRO A 319 -41.94 -44.19 -17.49
C PRO A 319 -40.58 -43.85 -16.84
N THR A 320 -39.95 -42.81 -17.36
CA THR A 320 -38.67 -42.31 -16.81
C THR A 320 -38.83 -41.80 -15.38
N VAL A 321 -37.82 -42.10 -14.55
CA VAL A 321 -37.70 -41.60 -13.17
C VAL A 321 -37.45 -40.08 -13.11
N PHE A 322 -37.12 -39.46 -14.24
CA PHE A 322 -36.85 -38.00 -14.30
C PHE A 322 -38.09 -37.11 -14.27
N THR A 323 -39.30 -37.64 -14.22
CA THR A 323 -40.55 -36.91 -14.44
C THR A 323 -40.79 -35.83 -13.40
N ASN A 324 -40.42 -36.09 -12.14
CA ASN A 324 -40.59 -35.22 -10.97
C ASN A 324 -39.27 -34.64 -10.44
N ASP A 325 -38.14 -35.00 -11.06
CA ASP A 325 -36.84 -34.51 -10.71
C ASP A 325 -36.56 -33.15 -11.35
N THR A 326 -35.70 -32.33 -10.72
CA THR A 326 -35.36 -30.99 -11.24
C THR A 326 -33.90 -30.73 -11.20
N LEU A 327 -33.43 -29.95 -12.20
CA LEU A 327 -32.13 -29.32 -12.24
C LEU A 327 -32.31 -27.80 -12.15
N ASN A 328 -31.77 -27.18 -11.10
CA ASN A 328 -31.96 -25.77 -10.81
C ASN A 328 -33.42 -25.34 -10.68
N GLY A 329 -34.25 -26.26 -10.17
CA GLY A 329 -35.72 -26.04 -9.98
C GLY A 329 -36.54 -26.14 -11.26
N VAL A 330 -35.98 -26.59 -12.38
CA VAL A 330 -36.67 -26.79 -13.66
C VAL A 330 -36.47 -28.24 -14.17
N ALA A 331 -37.43 -28.73 -14.99
CA ALA A 331 -37.27 -30.01 -15.64
C ALA A 331 -36.04 -30.00 -16.58
N PHE A 332 -35.37 -31.13 -16.71
CA PHE A 332 -34.17 -31.30 -17.52
C PHE A 332 -34.31 -32.40 -18.54
N VAL A 333 -33.36 -32.57 -19.44
CA VAL A 333 -33.26 -33.68 -20.37
C VAL A 333 -32.16 -34.65 -19.93
N ALA A 334 -32.29 -35.91 -20.29
CA ALA A 334 -31.36 -37.01 -19.86
C ALA A 334 -29.87 -36.70 -20.13
N THR A 335 -29.56 -35.84 -21.09
CA THR A 335 -28.19 -35.42 -21.42
C THR A 335 -27.58 -34.41 -20.43
N ASP A 336 -28.40 -33.80 -19.59
CA ASP A 336 -27.96 -32.80 -18.60
C ASP A 336 -27.47 -33.44 -17.30
N VAL A 337 -27.78 -34.74 -17.12
CA VAL A 337 -27.44 -35.51 -15.92
C VAL A 337 -26.71 -36.80 -16.25
N THR A 338 -25.89 -37.27 -15.32
CA THR A 338 -25.44 -38.67 -15.31
C THR A 338 -26.30 -39.48 -14.36
N LEU A 339 -26.82 -40.62 -14.83
CA LEU A 339 -27.67 -41.50 -14.06
C LEU A 339 -26.89 -42.76 -13.64
N THR A 340 -26.94 -43.05 -12.34
CA THR A 340 -26.36 -44.28 -11.77
C THR A 340 -27.39 -44.96 -10.86
N SER A 341 -27.21 -46.23 -10.55
CA SER A 341 -28.05 -46.95 -9.57
C SER A 341 -27.24 -47.89 -8.70
N LEU A 342 -27.78 -48.22 -7.55
CA LEU A 342 -27.35 -49.39 -6.82
C LEU A 342 -27.60 -50.65 -7.66
N PRO A 343 -26.95 -51.81 -7.33
CA PRO A 343 -27.23 -53.09 -8.01
C PRO A 343 -28.73 -53.37 -8.09
N LEU A 344 -29.22 -53.58 -9.32
CA LEU A 344 -30.63 -53.78 -9.57
C LEU A 344 -31.05 -55.20 -9.23
N PRO A 345 -32.30 -55.40 -8.76
CA PRO A 345 -32.88 -56.74 -8.65
C PRO A 345 -32.90 -57.45 -9.99
N SER A 346 -32.82 -58.82 -9.96
CA SER A 346 -32.90 -59.63 -11.16
C SER A 346 -34.20 -59.41 -11.92
N GLY A 347 -34.11 -59.20 -13.23
CA GLY A 347 -35.25 -58.95 -14.12
C GLY A 347 -35.56 -57.44 -14.34
N LEU A 348 -34.82 -56.51 -13.68
CA LEU A 348 -34.94 -55.08 -13.90
C LEU A 348 -33.70 -54.48 -14.55
N THR A 349 -33.89 -53.52 -15.45
CA THR A 349 -32.81 -52.75 -16.08
C THR A 349 -33.17 -51.27 -16.06
N LEU A 350 -32.32 -50.43 -15.48
CA LEU A 350 -32.43 -48.98 -15.57
C LEU A 350 -31.72 -48.49 -16.84
N ASN A 351 -32.45 -47.87 -17.74
CA ASN A 351 -31.95 -47.37 -19.02
C ASN A 351 -31.37 -45.93 -18.85
N ALA A 352 -30.50 -45.53 -19.75
CA ALA A 352 -29.86 -44.22 -19.70
C ALA A 352 -30.85 -43.02 -19.84
N ASP A 353 -32.03 -43.26 -20.38
CA ASP A 353 -33.12 -42.24 -20.48
C ASP A 353 -33.99 -42.17 -19.21
N GLY A 354 -33.59 -42.93 -18.16
CA GLY A 354 -34.30 -42.99 -16.89
C GLY A 354 -35.49 -43.97 -16.89
N THR A 355 -35.84 -44.61 -18.01
CA THR A 355 -36.86 -45.65 -18.03
C THR A 355 -36.37 -46.94 -17.37
N ILE A 356 -37.29 -47.73 -16.80
CA ILE A 356 -36.96 -49.04 -16.24
C ILE A 356 -37.68 -50.14 -17.03
N THR A 357 -36.90 -51.04 -17.57
CA THR A 357 -37.37 -52.21 -18.26
C THR A 357 -37.53 -53.39 -17.27
N VAL A 358 -38.74 -53.95 -17.17
CA VAL A 358 -39.03 -55.19 -16.45
C VAL A 358 -39.07 -56.33 -17.47
N ALA A 359 -38.18 -57.30 -17.32
CA ALA A 359 -38.10 -58.45 -18.23
C ALA A 359 -39.32 -59.38 -18.10
N PRO A 360 -39.73 -60.07 -19.17
CA PRO A 360 -40.73 -61.12 -19.07
C PRO A 360 -40.33 -62.19 -18.05
N ALA A 361 -41.30 -62.83 -17.42
CA ALA A 361 -41.14 -63.84 -16.37
C ALA A 361 -40.46 -63.36 -15.08
N THR A 362 -40.45 -62.06 -14.84
CA THR A 362 -40.00 -61.44 -13.55
C THR A 362 -41.02 -61.83 -12.46
N ALA A 363 -40.56 -62.36 -11.33
CA ALA A 363 -41.38 -62.88 -10.27
C ALA A 363 -42.26 -61.70 -9.65
N ALA A 364 -43.43 -62.04 -9.18
CA ALA A 364 -44.28 -61.10 -8.47
C ALA A 364 -43.57 -60.62 -7.18
N GLY A 365 -43.59 -59.32 -6.93
CA GLY A 365 -42.94 -58.70 -5.78
C GLY A 365 -42.88 -57.20 -5.85
N THR A 366 -42.28 -56.57 -4.83
CA THR A 366 -42.02 -55.15 -4.76
C THR A 366 -40.52 -54.94 -4.84
N TYR A 367 -40.07 -54.17 -5.85
CA TYR A 367 -38.68 -53.93 -6.19
C TYR A 367 -38.31 -52.44 -6.05
N PRO A 368 -37.73 -52.04 -4.93
CA PRO A 368 -37.17 -50.68 -4.82
C PRO A 368 -35.95 -50.54 -5.69
N VAL A 369 -35.88 -49.48 -6.49
CA VAL A 369 -34.75 -49.12 -7.33
C VAL A 369 -34.22 -47.78 -6.84
N THR A 370 -33.05 -47.76 -6.22
CA THR A 370 -32.36 -46.54 -5.81
C THR A 370 -31.53 -46.01 -6.97
N TYR A 371 -31.75 -44.79 -7.37
CA TYR A 371 -31.01 -44.14 -8.43
C TYR A 371 -30.40 -42.83 -7.94
N THR A 372 -29.28 -42.41 -8.54
CA THR A 372 -28.59 -41.17 -8.27
C THR A 372 -28.41 -40.42 -9.58
N ILE A 373 -28.79 -39.16 -9.58
CA ILE A 373 -28.53 -38.24 -10.69
C ILE A 373 -27.51 -37.20 -10.25
N CYS A 374 -26.53 -36.91 -11.13
CA CYS A 374 -25.52 -35.86 -10.92
C CYS A 374 -25.53 -34.96 -12.15
N GLN A 375 -25.26 -33.67 -11.93
CA GLN A 375 -25.15 -32.70 -13.03
C GLN A 375 -23.94 -33.05 -13.93
N VAL A 376 -24.14 -33.03 -15.25
CA VAL A 376 -23.03 -33.18 -16.21
C VAL A 376 -22.07 -31.99 -16.12
N ALA A 377 -22.62 -30.74 -15.95
CA ALA A 377 -21.84 -29.52 -15.84
C ALA A 377 -21.07 -29.43 -14.51
N ASN A 378 -21.55 -30.06 -13.44
CA ASN A 378 -20.88 -30.12 -12.14
C ASN A 378 -21.10 -31.50 -11.49
N PRO A 379 -20.25 -32.52 -11.80
CA PRO A 379 -20.44 -33.88 -11.35
C PRO A 379 -20.36 -34.12 -9.82
N SER A 380 -19.99 -33.10 -9.05
CA SER A 380 -20.02 -33.16 -7.58
C SER A 380 -21.41 -32.87 -7.01
N VAL A 381 -22.32 -32.31 -7.81
CA VAL A 381 -23.69 -31.97 -7.39
C VAL A 381 -24.61 -33.13 -7.80
N CYS A 382 -24.94 -33.93 -6.82
CA CYS A 382 -25.73 -35.14 -6.99
C CYS A 382 -26.89 -35.20 -5.99
N ASP A 383 -27.96 -35.93 -6.37
CA ASP A 383 -29.01 -36.30 -5.44
C ASP A 383 -29.54 -37.73 -5.74
N THR A 384 -30.17 -38.33 -4.75
CA THR A 384 -30.56 -39.76 -4.79
C THR A 384 -32.01 -39.93 -4.40
N ALA A 385 -32.76 -40.69 -5.22
CA ALA A 385 -34.12 -41.03 -4.96
C ALA A 385 -34.40 -42.50 -5.15
N VAL A 386 -35.60 -42.90 -4.81
CA VAL A 386 -36.09 -44.30 -4.93
C VAL A 386 -37.39 -44.32 -5.73
N THR A 387 -37.37 -45.16 -6.76
CA THR A 387 -38.63 -45.57 -7.40
C THR A 387 -38.98 -47.02 -6.99
N THR A 388 -40.26 -47.35 -6.94
CA THR A 388 -40.73 -48.68 -6.56
C THR A 388 -41.47 -49.30 -7.70
N ILE A 389 -41.02 -50.48 -8.17
CA ILE A 389 -41.70 -51.27 -9.19
C ILE A 389 -42.45 -52.43 -8.51
N VAL A 390 -43.76 -52.45 -8.68
CA VAL A 390 -44.59 -53.54 -8.21
C VAL A 390 -44.88 -54.47 -9.36
N VAL A 391 -44.33 -55.68 -9.31
CA VAL A 391 -44.55 -56.69 -10.32
C VAL A 391 -45.71 -57.61 -9.85
N ALA A 392 -46.77 -57.67 -10.63
CA ALA A 392 -47.88 -58.56 -10.41
C ALA A 392 -47.97 -59.65 -11.52
N THR A 393 -48.22 -60.87 -11.19
CA THR A 393 -48.46 -61.89 -12.14
C THR A 393 -49.90 -62.40 -12.05
N ILE A 394 -50.53 -62.60 -13.18
CA ILE A 394 -51.83 -63.25 -13.29
C ILE A 394 -51.59 -64.59 -14.03
N ASP A 395 -51.86 -65.66 -13.35
CA ASP A 395 -51.78 -67.05 -13.95
C ASP A 395 -53.24 -67.58 -14.02
N ALA A 396 -53.74 -67.74 -15.26
CA ALA A 396 -55.00 -68.34 -15.50
C ALA A 396 -54.78 -69.85 -15.74
N ILE A 397 -55.11 -70.62 -14.76
CA ILE A 397 -54.98 -72.05 -14.84
C ILE A 397 -56.23 -72.61 -15.61
N ASN A 398 -55.95 -73.47 -16.63
CA ASN A 398 -57.07 -74.11 -17.37
C ASN A 398 -57.82 -75.05 -16.45
N ASP A 399 -59.11 -74.78 -16.33
CA ASP A 399 -59.99 -75.71 -15.62
C ASP A 399 -60.17 -77.01 -16.45
N ALA A 400 -60.04 -78.08 -15.79
CA ALA A 400 -60.39 -79.41 -16.34
C ALA A 400 -61.67 -79.87 -15.61
N PRO A 401 -62.86 -79.47 -16.09
CA PRO A 401 -64.10 -79.91 -15.47
C PRO A 401 -64.26 -81.38 -15.56
N THR A 402 -64.77 -81.97 -14.51
CA THR A 402 -65.07 -83.42 -14.51
C THR A 402 -66.10 -83.74 -15.59
N PRO A 403 -65.90 -84.82 -16.37
CA PRO A 403 -66.90 -85.19 -17.32
C PRO A 403 -68.30 -85.42 -16.67
N ILE A 404 -69.31 -84.82 -17.23
CA ILE A 404 -70.69 -84.99 -16.77
C ILE A 404 -71.38 -86.01 -17.59
N ASN A 405 -72.19 -86.78 -16.94
CA ASN A 405 -73.06 -87.78 -17.65
C ASN A 405 -74.19 -87.04 -18.41
N GLY A 406 -74.19 -87.19 -19.73
CA GLY A 406 -75.14 -86.53 -20.62
C GLY A 406 -76.63 -87.05 -20.49
N THR A 407 -76.82 -87.99 -19.64
CA THR A 407 -78.14 -88.52 -19.29
C THR A 407 -78.28 -88.56 -17.76
N PRO A 408 -78.96 -87.69 -17.14
CA PRO A 408 -79.99 -86.72 -17.39
C PRO A 408 -79.57 -85.25 -17.30
N GLY A 409 -78.55 -84.82 -17.90
CA GLY A 409 -78.08 -83.46 -17.89
C GLY A 409 -77.46 -82.99 -16.56
N GLY A 410 -76.13 -82.70 -16.58
CA GLY A 410 -75.37 -82.09 -15.49
C GLY A 410 -74.85 -80.73 -15.86
N SER A 411 -74.42 -79.96 -14.87
CA SER A 411 -73.61 -78.68 -15.06
C SER A 411 -72.22 -78.84 -14.49
N THR A 412 -71.28 -78.27 -15.11
CA THR A 412 -69.85 -78.20 -14.67
C THR A 412 -69.56 -76.94 -13.92
#